data_f3cbb50211618327106852b686d917a1
#
_entry.id   f3cbb50211618327106852b686d917a1
#
_cell.length_a   1.000
_cell.length_b   1.000
_cell.length_c   1.000
_cell.angle_alpha   90.00
_cell.angle_beta   90.00
_cell.angle_gamma   90.00
#
_symmetry.space_group_name_H-M   'P 1'
#
loop_
_entity.id
_entity.type
_entity.pdbx_description
1 polymer ?
#
loop_
_entity_poly.entity_id
_entity_poly.type
_entity_poly.pdbx_seq_one_letter_code
_entity_poly.pdbx_strand_id
1 'polypeptide(L)'
;MKNSVVVMLFCIFGHVALAQESVPVFTDIMIKDSALIELGREVWDAQCRHCHGASAYPGKAPKLRAGSYQPDFVYDRVTNGFRKMPAWQSVFSQQQRIGVTVYIMSAAFAP
;
A
#
# COMPACT_ATOMS: atom_id res chain seq x y z
N MET A 1 14.40 33.79 -56.72
CA MET A 1 14.52 32.45 -56.16
C MET A 1 14.35 32.59 -54.63
N LYS A 2 13.18 32.22 -54.12
CA LYS A 2 12.87 32.26 -52.67
C LYS A 2 12.99 30.86 -52.12
N ASN A 3 14.03 30.61 -51.33
CA ASN A 3 14.18 29.33 -50.64
C ASN A 3 13.34 29.36 -49.36
N SER A 4 12.22 28.67 -49.37
CA SER A 4 11.42 28.39 -48.16
C SER A 4 12.01 27.21 -47.42
N VAL A 5 12.64 27.47 -46.27
CA VAL A 5 13.06 26.43 -45.34
C VAL A 5 11.86 26.07 -44.50
N VAL A 6 11.30 24.90 -44.74
CA VAL A 6 10.26 24.33 -43.86
C VAL A 6 10.95 23.68 -42.69
N VAL A 7 10.84 24.30 -41.49
CA VAL A 7 11.29 23.73 -40.22
C VAL A 7 10.20 22.77 -39.73
N MET A 8 10.45 21.50 -39.88
CA MET A 8 9.56 20.43 -39.36
C MET A 8 9.81 20.28 -37.85
N LEU A 9 8.88 20.80 -37.05
CA LEU A 9 8.93 20.68 -35.58
C LEU A 9 8.49 19.27 -35.22
N PHE A 10 9.43 18.41 -34.87
CA PHE A 10 9.16 17.06 -34.35
C PHE A 10 8.71 17.20 -32.90
N CYS A 11 7.41 17.13 -32.63
CA CYS A 11 6.87 16.96 -31.28
C CYS A 11 7.15 15.57 -30.79
N ILE A 12 8.19 15.40 -29.97
CA ILE A 12 8.46 14.13 -29.25
C ILE A 12 7.45 14.05 -28.11
N PHE A 13 6.33 13.39 -28.36
CA PHE A 13 5.42 12.97 -27.29
C PHE A 13 6.12 11.88 -26.47
N GLY A 14 6.74 12.27 -25.38
CA GLY A 14 7.26 11.34 -24.39
C GLY A 14 6.10 10.52 -23.80
N HIS A 15 6.01 9.27 -24.16
CA HIS A 15 5.09 8.34 -23.50
C HIS A 15 5.64 8.08 -22.09
N VAL A 16 5.01 8.67 -21.07
CA VAL A 16 5.23 8.27 -19.70
C VAL A 16 4.55 6.90 -19.53
N ALA A 17 5.32 5.85 -19.63
CA ALA A 17 4.84 4.53 -19.27
C ALA A 17 4.56 4.54 -17.76
N LEU A 18 3.29 4.53 -17.38
CA LEU A 18 2.88 4.27 -16.00
C LEU A 18 3.29 2.83 -15.68
N ALA A 19 4.39 2.67 -14.95
CA ALA A 19 4.81 1.36 -14.46
C ALA A 19 3.69 0.82 -13.56
N GLN A 20 3.04 -0.25 -14.00
CA GLN A 20 2.02 -0.93 -13.22
C GLN A 20 2.71 -1.57 -12.01
N GLU A 21 2.26 -1.20 -10.83
CA GLU A 21 2.83 -1.67 -9.57
C GLU A 21 2.57 -3.19 -9.45
N SER A 22 3.64 -3.98 -9.30
CA SER A 22 3.51 -5.42 -9.14
C SER A 22 3.00 -5.77 -7.74
N VAL A 23 2.15 -6.80 -7.66
CA VAL A 23 1.71 -7.33 -6.37
C VAL A 23 2.93 -7.95 -5.65
N PRO A 24 3.21 -7.56 -4.40
CA PRO A 24 4.36 -8.08 -3.67
C PRO A 24 4.17 -9.56 -3.30
N VAL A 25 5.27 -10.30 -3.27
CA VAL A 25 5.31 -11.66 -2.74
C VAL A 25 5.77 -11.59 -1.28
N PHE A 26 4.91 -11.97 -0.35
CA PHE A 26 5.23 -11.95 1.07
C PHE A 26 5.96 -13.24 1.47
N THR A 27 7.06 -13.08 2.20
CA THR A 27 7.87 -14.18 2.71
C THR A 27 7.90 -14.17 4.24
N ASP A 28 8.22 -15.31 4.86
CA ASP A 28 8.37 -15.40 6.31
C ASP A 28 9.44 -14.44 6.85
N ILE A 29 10.47 -14.15 6.05
CA ILE A 29 11.53 -13.19 6.40
C ILE A 29 10.92 -11.79 6.48
N MET A 30 10.11 -11.39 5.50
CA MET A 30 9.46 -10.07 5.51
C MET A 30 8.51 -9.91 6.69
N ILE A 31 7.74 -10.95 7.02
CA ILE A 31 6.79 -10.91 8.15
C ILE A 31 7.48 -10.71 9.51
N LYS A 32 8.76 -11.06 9.58
CA LYS A 32 9.58 -10.90 10.79
C LYS A 32 10.53 -9.70 10.74
N ASP A 33 10.51 -8.94 9.65
CA ASP A 33 11.37 -7.78 9.47
C ASP A 33 10.95 -6.63 10.38
N SER A 34 11.80 -6.28 11.33
CA SER A 34 11.52 -5.26 12.33
C SER A 34 11.33 -3.86 11.74
N ALA A 35 12.04 -3.54 10.66
CA ALA A 35 11.91 -2.24 9.99
C ALA A 35 10.56 -2.13 9.26
N LEU A 36 10.10 -3.20 8.61
CA LEU A 36 8.77 -3.26 7.99
C LEU A 36 7.66 -3.24 9.03
N ILE A 37 7.83 -3.93 10.15
CA ILE A 37 6.88 -3.91 11.27
C ILE A 37 6.74 -2.49 11.83
N GLU A 38 7.85 -1.79 12.04
CA GLU A 38 7.82 -0.42 12.56
C GLU A 38 7.17 0.55 11.58
N LEU A 39 7.56 0.50 10.30
CA LEU A 39 6.92 1.30 9.24
C LEU A 39 5.40 1.02 9.19
N GLY A 40 5.00 -0.23 9.32
CA GLY A 40 3.59 -0.62 9.33
C GLY A 40 2.85 -0.09 10.55
N ARG A 41 3.48 -0.04 11.71
CA ARG A 41 2.91 0.54 12.92
C ARG A 41 2.68 2.04 12.75
N GLU A 42 3.63 2.76 12.15
CA GLU A 42 3.45 4.18 11.86
C GLU A 42 2.24 4.43 10.94
N VAL A 43 2.08 3.63 9.88
CA VAL A 43 0.92 3.70 8.98
C VAL A 43 -0.38 3.38 9.70
N TRP A 44 -0.37 2.35 10.54
CA TRP A 44 -1.52 1.98 11.36
C TRP A 44 -1.96 3.11 12.28
N ASP A 45 -1.03 3.70 13.00
CA ASP A 45 -1.29 4.80 13.92
C ASP A 45 -1.74 6.07 13.21
N ALA A 46 -1.23 6.32 12.01
CA ALA A 46 -1.61 7.48 11.21
C ALA A 46 -3.05 7.42 10.69
N GLN A 47 -3.54 6.24 10.28
CA GLN A 47 -4.83 6.13 9.60
C GLN A 47 -5.70 4.96 10.07
N CYS A 48 -5.17 3.75 10.12
CA CYS A 48 -5.97 2.54 10.28
C CYS A 48 -6.68 2.47 11.64
N ARG A 49 -6.02 2.92 12.69
CA ARG A 49 -6.54 2.94 14.06
C ARG A 49 -7.82 3.75 14.23
N HIS A 50 -8.09 4.73 13.40
CA HIS A 50 -9.30 5.55 13.49
C HIS A 50 -10.59 4.74 13.33
N CYS A 51 -10.53 3.66 12.57
CA CYS A 51 -11.64 2.74 12.38
C CYS A 51 -11.43 1.39 13.06
N HIS A 52 -10.19 0.88 13.06
CA HIS A 52 -9.87 -0.45 13.57
C HIS A 52 -9.44 -0.48 15.05
N GLY A 53 -9.23 0.67 15.68
CA GLY A 53 -8.73 0.76 17.05
C GLY A 53 -7.20 0.65 17.16
N ALA A 54 -6.67 0.74 18.38
CA ALA A 54 -5.22 0.85 18.61
C ALA A 54 -4.42 -0.33 18.08
N SER A 55 -4.94 -1.55 18.13
CA SER A 55 -4.30 -2.75 17.54
C SER A 55 -5.32 -3.60 16.86
N ALA A 56 -6.37 -3.96 17.06
CA ALA A 56 -7.37 -4.71 16.30
C ALA A 56 -8.78 -4.47 16.81
N TYR A 57 -8.88 -3.90 17.99
CA TYR A 57 -10.12 -3.66 18.71
C TYR A 57 -9.84 -2.77 19.94
N PRO A 58 -10.80 -1.94 20.42
CA PRO A 58 -12.09 -1.62 19.80
C PRO A 58 -11.98 -0.54 18.73
N GLY A 59 -12.90 -0.57 17.76
CA GLY A 59 -13.03 0.43 16.71
C GLY A 59 -14.38 0.32 15.99
N LYS A 60 -14.60 1.19 15.02
CA LYS A 60 -15.84 1.20 14.22
C LYS A 60 -15.88 0.06 13.20
N ALA A 61 -14.71 -0.41 12.75
CA ALA A 61 -14.59 -1.54 11.85
C ALA A 61 -14.69 -2.88 12.61
N PRO A 62 -15.00 -3.98 11.92
CA PRO A 62 -14.99 -5.30 12.52
C PRO A 62 -13.61 -5.64 13.11
N LYS A 63 -13.61 -6.44 14.18
CA LYS A 63 -12.38 -6.93 14.82
C LYS A 63 -11.51 -7.68 13.81
N LEU A 64 -10.25 -7.29 13.72
CA LEU A 64 -9.25 -8.03 12.96
C LEU A 64 -8.69 -9.19 13.79
N ARG A 65 -8.46 -10.33 13.09
CA ARG A 65 -7.90 -11.54 13.69
C ARG A 65 -6.63 -11.88 12.95
N ALA A 66 -5.50 -11.47 13.45
CA ALA A 66 -4.19 -11.53 12.78
C ALA A 66 -3.87 -12.91 12.17
N GLY A 67 -4.12 -14.01 12.87
CA GLY A 67 -3.85 -15.35 12.35
C GLY A 67 -4.86 -15.90 11.32
N SER A 68 -5.88 -15.13 10.94
CA SER A 68 -6.99 -15.60 10.07
C SER A 68 -6.88 -15.15 8.62
N TYR A 69 -5.84 -14.41 8.27
CA TYR A 69 -5.67 -13.84 6.93
C TYR A 69 -4.37 -14.28 6.28
N GLN A 70 -4.38 -14.30 4.94
CA GLN A 70 -3.16 -14.36 4.15
C GLN A 70 -2.65 -12.93 3.89
N PRO A 71 -1.35 -12.70 3.82
CA PRO A 71 -0.80 -11.36 3.67
C PRO A 71 -1.18 -10.68 2.34
N ASP A 72 -1.31 -11.43 1.25
CA ASP A 72 -1.79 -10.92 -0.03
C ASP A 72 -3.23 -10.42 0.04
N PHE A 73 -4.10 -11.11 0.80
CA PHE A 73 -5.46 -10.64 1.07
C PHE A 73 -5.47 -9.32 1.84
N VAL A 74 -4.64 -9.19 2.88
CA VAL A 74 -4.53 -7.95 3.66
C VAL A 74 -4.02 -6.81 2.78
N TYR A 75 -2.97 -7.06 1.99
CA TYR A 75 -2.41 -6.10 1.06
C TYR A 75 -3.43 -5.62 0.01
N ASP A 76 -4.22 -6.53 -0.55
CA ASP A 76 -5.30 -6.18 -1.48
C ASP A 76 -6.33 -5.26 -0.83
N ARG A 77 -6.77 -5.56 0.39
CA ARG A 77 -7.74 -4.73 1.13
C ARG A 77 -7.20 -3.34 1.45
N VAL A 78 -5.95 -3.25 1.83
CA VAL A 78 -5.27 -1.96 2.07
C VAL A 78 -5.12 -1.17 0.76
N THR A 79 -4.74 -1.83 -0.32
CA THR A 79 -4.50 -1.18 -1.60
C THR A 79 -5.80 -0.71 -2.26
N ASN A 80 -6.78 -1.59 -2.38
CA ASN A 80 -7.99 -1.37 -3.18
C ASN A 80 -9.22 -0.98 -2.36
N GLY A 81 -9.16 -1.12 -1.03
CA GLY A 81 -10.31 -0.90 -0.16
C GLY A 81 -11.34 -2.03 -0.23
N PHE A 82 -12.36 -1.94 0.62
CA PHE A 82 -13.49 -2.86 0.60
C PHE A 82 -14.68 -2.28 1.36
N ARG A 83 -15.84 -2.17 0.70
CA ARG A 83 -17.05 -1.56 1.28
C ARG A 83 -16.77 -0.15 1.81
N LYS A 84 -16.84 0.07 3.13
CA LYS A 84 -16.56 1.36 3.79
C LYS A 84 -15.07 1.61 4.05
N MET A 85 -14.22 0.61 3.87
CA MET A 85 -12.78 0.78 3.97
C MET A 85 -12.25 1.44 2.69
N PRO A 86 -11.63 2.62 2.77
CA PRO A 86 -11.13 3.30 1.59
C PRO A 86 -9.92 2.58 0.99
N ALA A 87 -9.67 2.82 -0.30
CA ALA A 87 -8.45 2.40 -0.97
C ALA A 87 -7.30 3.34 -0.59
N TRP A 88 -6.17 2.78 -0.18
CA TRP A 88 -5.01 3.55 0.29
C TRP A 88 -3.89 3.67 -0.74
N GLN A 89 -4.08 3.15 -1.96
CA GLN A 89 -3.07 3.16 -3.03
C GLN A 89 -2.59 4.58 -3.38
N SER A 90 -3.47 5.57 -3.36
CA SER A 90 -3.13 6.96 -3.68
C SER A 90 -2.57 7.75 -2.47
N VAL A 91 -2.68 7.21 -1.26
CA VAL A 91 -2.28 7.89 -0.01
C VAL A 91 -0.93 7.36 0.49
N PHE A 92 -0.73 6.05 0.44
CA PHE A 92 0.49 5.39 0.91
C PHE A 92 1.28 4.79 -0.24
N SER A 93 2.60 4.92 -0.17
CA SER A 93 3.52 4.23 -1.08
C SER A 93 3.35 2.71 -0.98
N GLN A 94 3.83 2.00 -2.00
CA GLN A 94 3.84 0.54 -1.96
C GLN A 94 4.56 0.00 -0.72
N GLN A 95 5.71 0.59 -0.37
CA GLN A 95 6.48 0.18 0.80
C GLN A 95 5.70 0.37 2.11
N GLN A 96 4.95 1.46 2.25
CA GLN A 96 4.09 1.69 3.41
C GLN A 96 2.93 0.69 3.48
N ARG A 97 2.33 0.34 2.35
CA ARG A 97 1.27 -0.69 2.29
C ARG A 97 1.79 -2.09 2.57
N ILE A 98 3.00 -2.41 2.12
CA ILE A 98 3.72 -3.63 2.51
C ILE A 98 3.97 -3.61 4.02
N GLY A 99 4.49 -2.51 4.56
CA GLY A 99 4.77 -2.35 5.99
C GLY A 99 3.53 -2.60 6.86
N VAL A 100 2.41 -1.96 6.56
CA VAL A 100 1.18 -2.15 7.36
C VAL A 100 0.63 -3.58 7.23
N THR A 101 0.78 -4.21 6.07
CA THR A 101 0.43 -5.62 5.90
C THR A 101 1.29 -6.51 6.78
N VAL A 102 2.61 -6.30 6.76
CA VAL A 102 3.57 -7.03 7.61
C VAL A 102 3.27 -6.81 9.09
N TYR A 103 2.99 -5.58 9.51
CA TYR A 103 2.62 -5.26 10.89
C TYR A 103 1.39 -6.04 11.34
N ILE A 104 0.30 -6.03 10.55
CA ILE A 104 -0.95 -6.75 10.85
C ILE A 104 -0.70 -8.27 10.95
N MET A 105 0.19 -8.81 10.12
CA MET A 105 0.53 -10.23 10.11
C MET A 105 1.53 -10.64 11.20
N SER A 106 2.19 -9.68 11.83
CA SER A 106 3.23 -9.94 12.83
C SER A 106 2.66 -10.19 14.23
N ALA A 107 3.47 -10.79 15.09
CA ALA A 107 3.15 -10.96 16.50
C ALA A 107 3.03 -9.62 17.26
N ALA A 108 3.58 -8.53 16.73
CA ALA A 108 3.51 -7.20 17.34
C ALA A 108 2.09 -6.58 17.25
N PHE A 109 1.26 -7.03 16.33
CA PHE A 109 -0.10 -6.52 16.13
C PHE A 109 -1.12 -7.16 17.08
N ALA A 110 -0.98 -8.43 17.34
CA ALA A 110 -1.91 -9.17 18.19
C ALA A 110 -1.78 -8.73 19.65
N PRO A 111 -2.87 -8.37 20.31
CA PRO A 111 -2.88 -8.18 21.76
C PRO A 111 -2.72 -9.51 22.49
#